data_f38d3379a776fdb913adce990947d90b
#
_entry.id   f38d3379a776fdb913adce990947d90b
#
_cell.length_a   1.000
_cell.length_b   1.000
_cell.length_c   1.000
_cell.angle_alpha   90.00
_cell.angle_beta   90.00
_cell.angle_gamma   90.00
#
_symmetry.space_group_name_H-M   'P 1'
#
loop_
_entity.id
_entity.type
_entity.pdbx_description
1 polymer ?
#
loop_
_entity_poly.entity_id
_entity_poly.type
_entity_poly.pdbx_seq_one_letter_code
_entity_poly.pdbx_strand_id
1 'polypeptide(L)'
;MFEEATTGVLGWHPGEHWMQSKLDVAQAVRFAYTAVRDHLPLQHRTFHTSNIAFVPLTTLDSDGRPWVSLIASKDGKVGFVQSPSEIELIINGDVWDGDPARKNLEKGKGKLVAGLGIEWATRRRNKFAGVIRDVEWDENGKMRLDMKVTQTLGNCPKYINVRTVGSSSTAPHVVYNKTDLGPEERLPDELIDFIHRADTIFIGTTYVADQKHEETFPSHVGTNHRGGRAGFVRVRKDGLTLVLPDYSGNRFYNSLGNVHATPLAGITILDFVTGNMLYITGRAQNVFDQSAREIMDRTDLLTLVTTTGYTFVKNAMPVRQIPGTPVVPSPYSPPVRYLVEEKPGAKVDSGTTLLLERIQLHSPDLATFSFAPSAPVEVKPGQAAIIDMTSFIGKREYAHMARQAGEEKLLNDDGIRTWTVSGQSPTRAIQLTIREKQGGYVTSRLFTIAKKMEQMMPGLLEDTRPVGMQVSLVGVDGDFVLPSEGKKLLWVAGGVGITPFLAMLKGTARTEEKWDVVLALATRRVDVEAFGRLVSDALTEAHSASLNLRVVIYSNGLRSDFPVDFGTSPDGSKVPVTIRSSRITKEDLATEGMDAEGREVYVCGPLEMEELVVLGLQEVGIDPKSVHRENFAY
;
A
#
# COMPACT_ATOMS: atom_id res chain seq x y z
N MET A 1 18.08 -0.41 -42.33
CA MET A 1 18.61 0.89 -41.89
C MET A 1 17.99 1.14 -40.53
N PHE A 2 18.75 1.04 -39.45
CA PHE A 2 18.27 1.48 -38.14
C PHE A 2 18.38 3.00 -38.18
N GLU A 3 17.24 3.71 -38.18
CA GLU A 3 17.21 5.14 -37.93
C GLU A 3 17.92 5.40 -36.59
N GLU A 4 18.94 6.23 -36.58
CA GLU A 4 19.56 6.73 -35.37
C GLU A 4 18.45 7.46 -34.59
N ALA A 5 18.07 6.90 -33.46
CA ALA A 5 17.02 7.47 -32.63
C ALA A 5 17.53 8.79 -32.02
N THR A 6 17.04 9.91 -32.54
CA THR A 6 17.32 11.22 -31.95
C THR A 6 16.71 11.30 -30.56
N THR A 7 17.49 11.82 -29.61
CA THR A 7 17.01 12.02 -28.23
C THR A 7 16.34 13.37 -28.07
N GLY A 8 15.24 13.43 -27.32
CA GLY A 8 14.52 14.66 -27.03
C GLY A 8 15.15 15.52 -25.94
N VAL A 9 16.25 15.05 -25.34
CA VAL A 9 16.99 15.76 -24.29
C VAL A 9 18.48 15.42 -24.38
N LEU A 10 19.35 16.36 -23.99
CA LEU A 10 20.80 16.19 -24.02
C LEU A 10 21.40 15.59 -22.73
N GLY A 11 20.55 15.26 -21.77
CA GLY A 11 20.93 14.75 -20.46
C GLY A 11 19.82 14.95 -19.45
N TRP A 12 20.17 14.88 -18.19
CA TRP A 12 19.30 15.18 -17.06
C TRP A 12 19.42 16.64 -16.67
N HIS A 13 18.31 17.40 -16.59
CA HIS A 13 18.36 18.78 -16.13
C HIS A 13 18.79 18.84 -14.63
N PRO A 14 19.27 20.00 -14.13
CA PRO A 14 19.87 20.09 -12.78
C PRO A 14 19.03 19.48 -11.66
N GLY A 15 17.71 19.66 -11.69
CA GLY A 15 16.80 19.09 -10.69
C GLY A 15 16.72 17.56 -10.73
N GLU A 16 16.66 16.98 -11.91
CA GLU A 16 16.67 15.50 -12.07
C GLU A 16 18.00 14.90 -11.60
N HIS A 17 19.11 15.51 -12.04
CA HIS A 17 20.45 15.08 -11.65
C HIS A 17 20.65 15.17 -10.12
N TRP A 18 20.17 16.24 -9.49
CA TRP A 18 20.21 16.39 -8.04
C TRP A 18 19.44 15.28 -7.34
N MET A 19 18.20 14.99 -7.77
CA MET A 19 17.39 13.91 -7.22
C MET A 19 18.07 12.55 -7.33
N GLN A 20 18.63 12.26 -8.52
CA GLN A 20 19.33 11.00 -8.79
C GLN A 20 20.59 10.86 -7.94
N SER A 21 21.31 11.94 -7.71
CA SER A 21 22.51 11.97 -6.86
C SER A 21 22.16 11.82 -5.39
N LYS A 22 21.14 12.54 -4.90
CA LYS A 22 20.64 12.45 -3.52
C LYS A 22 20.19 11.04 -3.15
N LEU A 23 19.62 10.30 -4.12
CA LEU A 23 19.08 8.95 -3.94
C LEU A 23 20.05 7.83 -4.40
N ASP A 24 21.32 8.19 -4.65
CA ASP A 24 22.40 7.26 -5.04
C ASP A 24 22.05 6.38 -6.27
N VAL A 25 21.42 6.98 -7.28
CA VAL A 25 21.03 6.27 -8.51
C VAL A 25 21.60 6.92 -9.79
N ALA A 26 22.32 8.03 -9.68
CA ALA A 26 22.82 8.80 -10.83
C ALA A 26 23.63 7.94 -11.80
N GLN A 27 24.49 7.06 -11.28
CA GLN A 27 25.28 6.16 -12.11
C GLN A 27 24.41 5.11 -12.84
N ALA A 28 23.40 4.58 -12.18
CA ALA A 28 22.51 3.57 -12.75
C ALA A 28 21.65 4.09 -13.92
N VAL A 29 21.31 5.39 -13.89
CA VAL A 29 20.47 6.03 -14.90
C VAL A 29 21.23 6.99 -15.82
N ARG A 30 22.58 6.99 -15.76
CA ARG A 30 23.45 7.97 -16.44
C ARG A 30 23.07 8.23 -17.90
N PHE A 31 22.74 7.18 -18.66
CA PHE A 31 22.41 7.26 -20.08
C PHE A 31 20.93 7.01 -20.39
N ALA A 32 20.09 6.82 -19.36
CA ALA A 32 18.69 6.48 -19.57
C ALA A 32 17.84 7.66 -20.13
N TYR A 33 18.38 8.88 -20.14
CA TYR A 33 17.75 10.02 -20.81
C TYR A 33 17.53 9.77 -22.31
N THR A 34 18.32 8.90 -22.95
CA THR A 34 18.17 8.54 -24.36
C THR A 34 16.86 7.83 -24.68
N ALA A 35 16.11 7.38 -23.65
CA ALA A 35 14.74 6.88 -23.80
C ALA A 35 13.71 8.00 -24.09
N VAL A 36 14.05 9.27 -23.81
CA VAL A 36 13.22 10.42 -24.14
C VAL A 36 13.52 10.83 -25.58
N ARG A 37 12.53 10.72 -26.45
CA ARG A 37 12.66 11.03 -27.88
C ARG A 37 12.07 12.40 -28.20
N ASP A 38 12.53 13.04 -29.26
CA ASP A 38 12.05 14.34 -29.78
C ASP A 38 10.82 14.21 -30.69
N HIS A 39 10.38 13.00 -30.95
CA HIS A 39 9.27 12.66 -31.83
C HIS A 39 8.39 11.55 -31.25
N LEU A 40 7.23 11.33 -31.85
CA LEU A 40 6.30 10.25 -31.55
C LEU A 40 6.61 9.03 -32.44
N PRO A 41 7.20 7.95 -31.92
CA PRO A 41 7.28 6.69 -32.66
C PRO A 41 5.91 6.23 -33.14
N LEU A 42 5.84 5.50 -34.24
CA LEU A 42 4.56 5.02 -34.81
C LEU A 42 3.68 4.34 -33.76
N GLN A 43 4.28 3.56 -32.87
CA GLN A 43 3.56 2.91 -31.77
C GLN A 43 2.91 3.91 -30.79
N HIS A 44 3.57 5.04 -30.48
CA HIS A 44 3.00 6.10 -29.65
C HIS A 44 1.91 6.87 -30.39
N ARG A 45 2.10 7.13 -31.70
CA ARG A 45 1.09 7.75 -32.54
C ARG A 45 -0.21 6.95 -32.55
N THR A 46 -0.12 5.66 -32.90
CA THR A 46 -1.28 4.73 -32.87
C THR A 46 -1.93 4.68 -31.49
N PHE A 47 -1.12 4.61 -30.43
CA PHE A 47 -1.62 4.57 -29.07
C PHE A 47 -2.46 5.83 -28.72
N HIS A 48 -1.94 7.02 -28.99
CA HIS A 48 -2.64 8.25 -28.66
C HIS A 48 -3.89 8.45 -29.53
N THR A 49 -3.88 8.03 -30.79
CA THR A 49 -5.00 8.24 -31.71
C THR A 49 -6.13 7.22 -31.56
N SER A 50 -5.85 6.01 -31.04
CA SER A 50 -6.81 4.90 -31.12
C SER A 50 -7.15 4.23 -29.79
N ASN A 51 -6.35 4.44 -28.71
CA ASN A 51 -6.50 3.64 -27.50
C ASN A 51 -6.92 4.44 -26.25
N ILE A 52 -6.87 5.76 -26.31
CA ILE A 52 -7.10 6.58 -25.11
C ILE A 52 -8.47 7.25 -25.15
N ALA A 53 -9.18 7.21 -24.03
CA ALA A 53 -10.50 7.82 -23.89
C ALA A 53 -10.43 9.28 -23.41
N PHE A 54 -9.32 9.69 -22.80
CA PHE A 54 -9.05 11.06 -22.39
C PHE A 54 -7.54 11.31 -22.23
N VAL A 55 -7.15 12.57 -22.20
CA VAL A 55 -5.77 13.04 -22.01
C VAL A 55 -5.72 13.95 -20.78
N PRO A 56 -5.03 13.58 -19.70
CA PRO A 56 -4.52 14.53 -18.72
C PRO A 56 -3.53 15.49 -19.39
N LEU A 57 -3.82 16.77 -19.35
CA LEU A 57 -3.04 17.81 -20.00
C LEU A 57 -2.62 18.87 -18.98
N THR A 58 -1.34 19.07 -18.79
CA THR A 58 -0.80 20.12 -17.91
C THR A 58 -0.63 21.41 -18.69
N THR A 59 -1.21 22.48 -18.16
CA THR A 59 -1.07 23.86 -18.62
C THR A 59 -0.58 24.74 -17.47
N LEU A 60 -0.03 25.91 -17.78
CA LEU A 60 0.41 26.90 -16.79
C LEU A 60 -0.54 28.09 -16.79
N ASP A 61 -0.89 28.59 -15.61
CA ASP A 61 -1.59 29.86 -15.48
C ASP A 61 -0.65 31.07 -15.63
N SER A 62 -1.18 32.28 -15.43
CA SER A 62 -0.38 33.51 -15.53
C SER A 62 0.77 33.62 -14.54
N ASP A 63 0.66 32.92 -13.42
CA ASP A 63 1.67 32.90 -12.36
C ASP A 63 2.66 31.72 -12.50
N GLY A 64 2.55 30.96 -13.60
CA GLY A 64 3.37 29.78 -13.88
C GLY A 64 2.99 28.55 -13.08
N ARG A 65 1.85 28.57 -12.36
CA ARG A 65 1.37 27.44 -11.59
C ARG A 65 0.79 26.35 -12.51
N PRO A 66 1.20 25.07 -12.32
CA PRO A 66 0.66 23.98 -13.13
C PRO A 66 -0.80 23.65 -12.74
N TRP A 67 -1.61 23.39 -13.75
CA TRP A 67 -2.95 22.84 -13.64
C TRP A 67 -3.08 21.65 -14.59
N VAL A 68 -3.73 20.57 -14.18
CA VAL A 68 -3.92 19.38 -15.01
C VAL A 68 -5.40 19.27 -15.36
N SER A 69 -5.73 19.46 -16.63
CA SER A 69 -7.10 19.28 -17.14
C SER A 69 -7.27 17.90 -17.76
N LEU A 70 -8.47 17.32 -17.67
CA LEU A 70 -8.76 16.02 -18.30
C LEU A 70 -9.57 16.25 -19.57
N ILE A 71 -8.89 16.17 -20.71
CA ILE A 71 -9.48 16.46 -22.03
C ILE A 71 -10.02 15.18 -22.65
N ALA A 72 -11.27 15.18 -23.05
CA ALA A 72 -11.93 14.08 -23.74
C ALA A 72 -12.84 14.60 -24.87
N SER A 73 -13.31 13.74 -25.74
CA SER A 73 -14.42 14.06 -26.63
C SER A 73 -15.74 14.15 -25.84
N LYS A 74 -16.69 14.95 -26.29
CA LYS A 74 -18.01 15.12 -25.64
C LYS A 74 -18.76 13.82 -25.45
N ASP A 75 -18.60 12.89 -26.38
CA ASP A 75 -19.20 11.56 -26.33
C ASP A 75 -18.33 10.51 -25.60
N GLY A 76 -17.19 10.91 -25.03
CA GLY A 76 -16.28 10.05 -24.28
C GLY A 76 -15.61 8.95 -25.11
N LYS A 77 -15.61 9.05 -26.44
CA LYS A 77 -15.02 8.05 -27.33
C LYS A 77 -13.57 8.34 -27.67
N VAL A 78 -12.86 7.31 -28.10
CA VAL A 78 -11.50 7.40 -28.65
C VAL A 78 -11.51 8.12 -30.02
N GLY A 79 -10.31 8.56 -30.48
CA GLY A 79 -10.15 9.17 -31.81
C GLY A 79 -10.21 10.71 -31.82
N PHE A 80 -10.35 11.38 -30.68
CA PHE A 80 -10.31 12.84 -30.56
C PHE A 80 -8.87 13.39 -30.64
N VAL A 81 -7.85 12.53 -30.54
CA VAL A 81 -6.43 12.86 -30.76
C VAL A 81 -6.03 12.42 -32.15
N GLN A 82 -5.33 13.28 -32.87
CA GLN A 82 -4.77 13.02 -34.20
C GLN A 82 -3.27 13.27 -34.18
N SER A 83 -2.51 12.55 -35.01
CA SER A 83 -1.07 12.76 -35.19
C SER A 83 -0.73 12.76 -36.67
N PRO A 84 -0.82 13.93 -37.32
CA PRO A 84 -0.54 14.09 -38.76
C PRO A 84 0.88 13.70 -39.11
N SER A 85 1.84 14.02 -38.24
CA SER A 85 3.25 13.64 -38.36
C SER A 85 3.82 13.12 -37.05
N GLU A 86 5.06 12.70 -37.06
CA GLU A 86 5.77 12.20 -35.86
C GLU A 86 6.08 13.30 -34.83
N ILE A 87 6.04 14.56 -35.22
CA ILE A 87 6.28 15.72 -34.34
C ILE A 87 5.04 16.55 -34.09
N GLU A 88 3.86 16.06 -34.43
CA GLU A 88 2.62 16.81 -34.34
C GLU A 88 1.50 16.01 -33.69
N LEU A 89 0.86 16.63 -32.71
CA LEU A 89 -0.36 16.14 -32.07
C LEU A 89 -1.44 17.21 -32.14
N ILE A 90 -2.64 16.79 -32.54
CA ILE A 90 -3.84 17.63 -32.52
C ILE A 90 -4.84 16.99 -31.57
N ILE A 91 -5.31 17.74 -30.58
CA ILE A 91 -6.29 17.29 -29.59
C ILE A 91 -7.59 18.03 -29.80
N ASN A 92 -8.63 17.32 -30.24
CA ASN A 92 -9.97 17.86 -30.48
C ASN A 92 -10.88 17.45 -29.32
N GLY A 93 -10.79 18.17 -28.19
CA GLY A 93 -11.50 17.82 -26.99
C GLY A 93 -12.54 18.81 -26.56
N ASP A 94 -13.45 18.37 -25.73
CA ASP A 94 -14.42 19.23 -25.06
C ASP A 94 -13.92 19.58 -23.68
N VAL A 95 -14.03 20.83 -23.32
CA VAL A 95 -13.59 21.39 -22.04
C VAL A 95 -14.78 22.13 -21.43
N TRP A 96 -15.19 21.68 -20.22
CA TRP A 96 -16.31 22.31 -19.53
C TRP A 96 -16.02 23.78 -19.17
N ASP A 97 -17.07 24.59 -19.06
CA ASP A 97 -16.93 26.00 -18.78
C ASP A 97 -16.43 26.20 -17.33
N GLY A 98 -15.25 26.83 -17.18
CA GLY A 98 -14.56 26.99 -15.89
C GLY A 98 -13.39 26.03 -15.67
N ASP A 99 -13.12 25.08 -16.58
CA ASP A 99 -11.90 24.28 -16.53
C ASP A 99 -10.66 25.19 -16.63
N PRO A 100 -9.63 24.99 -15.80
CA PRO A 100 -8.40 25.78 -15.84
C PRO A 100 -7.77 25.90 -17.22
N ALA A 101 -7.85 24.85 -18.06
CA ALA A 101 -7.30 24.88 -19.42
C ALA A 101 -7.91 25.98 -20.27
N ARG A 102 -9.21 26.34 -20.09
CA ARG A 102 -9.83 27.40 -20.89
C ARG A 102 -9.08 28.72 -20.74
N LYS A 103 -8.89 29.16 -19.51
CA LYS A 103 -8.17 30.40 -19.19
C LYS A 103 -6.69 30.31 -19.56
N ASN A 104 -6.05 29.19 -19.24
CA ASN A 104 -4.62 29.02 -19.47
C ASN A 104 -4.27 28.98 -20.97
N LEU A 105 -5.19 28.55 -21.81
CA LEU A 105 -5.00 28.41 -23.27
C LEU A 105 -5.59 29.53 -24.11
N GLU A 106 -6.22 30.55 -23.52
CA GLU A 106 -6.78 31.71 -24.29
C GLU A 106 -5.77 32.35 -25.24
N LYS A 107 -4.51 32.44 -24.84
CA LYS A 107 -3.38 32.89 -25.66
C LYS A 107 -2.33 31.81 -25.67
N GLY A 108 -2.73 30.61 -26.14
CA GLY A 108 -1.92 29.41 -25.97
C GLY A 108 -0.70 29.31 -26.88
N LYS A 109 -0.68 29.97 -28.02
CA LYS A 109 0.42 29.91 -28.98
C LYS A 109 1.78 30.22 -28.34
N GLY A 110 2.75 29.34 -28.52
CA GLY A 110 4.08 29.45 -27.93
C GLY A 110 4.19 28.96 -26.49
N LYS A 111 3.08 28.66 -25.79
CA LYS A 111 3.12 28.11 -24.42
C LYS A 111 3.51 26.66 -24.42
N LEU A 112 4.12 26.26 -23.29
CA LEU A 112 4.50 24.87 -23.01
C LEU A 112 3.26 24.07 -22.59
N VAL A 113 3.22 22.81 -23.00
CA VAL A 113 2.16 21.87 -22.67
C VAL A 113 2.72 20.46 -22.58
N ALA A 114 2.17 19.65 -21.69
CA ALA A 114 2.48 18.23 -21.62
C ALA A 114 1.22 17.41 -21.34
N GLY A 115 1.23 16.19 -21.82
CA GLY A 115 0.13 15.26 -21.58
C GLY A 115 0.56 13.83 -21.49
N LEU A 116 -0.37 12.98 -21.12
CA LEU A 116 -0.17 11.54 -21.14
C LEU A 116 -1.45 10.82 -21.57
N GLY A 117 -1.30 9.68 -22.23
CA GLY A 117 -2.38 8.75 -22.48
C GLY A 117 -2.28 7.53 -21.56
N ILE A 118 -3.43 7.01 -21.13
CA ILE A 118 -3.53 5.74 -20.44
C ILE A 118 -4.61 4.87 -21.09
N GLU A 119 -4.24 3.65 -21.44
CA GLU A 119 -5.17 2.58 -21.77
C GLU A 119 -5.41 1.75 -20.51
N TRP A 120 -6.58 1.95 -19.90
CA TRP A 120 -6.89 1.42 -18.57
C TRP A 120 -6.95 -0.10 -18.51
N ALA A 121 -7.40 -0.75 -19.59
CA ALA A 121 -7.52 -2.20 -19.67
C ALA A 121 -6.15 -2.92 -19.66
N THR A 122 -5.13 -2.31 -20.26
CA THR A 122 -3.80 -2.93 -20.44
C THR A 122 -2.72 -2.35 -19.54
N ARG A 123 -3.03 -1.30 -18.77
CA ARG A 123 -2.07 -0.50 -17.98
C ARG A 123 -1.00 0.18 -18.83
N ARG A 124 -1.21 0.32 -20.12
CA ARG A 124 -0.26 0.97 -21.00
C ARG A 124 -0.39 2.47 -20.90
N ARG A 125 0.72 3.20 -20.84
CA ARG A 125 0.74 4.67 -20.87
C ARG A 125 1.93 5.19 -21.61
N ASN A 126 1.74 6.33 -22.29
CA ASN A 126 2.79 7.09 -22.96
C ASN A 126 2.63 8.57 -22.65
N LYS A 127 3.74 9.28 -22.54
CA LYS A 127 3.80 10.73 -22.29
C LYS A 127 4.25 11.47 -23.52
N PHE A 128 3.83 12.72 -23.60
CA PHE A 128 4.34 13.69 -24.55
C PHE A 128 4.44 15.08 -23.90
N ALA A 129 5.35 15.91 -24.41
CA ALA A 129 5.47 17.31 -24.08
C ALA A 129 5.88 18.12 -25.31
N GLY A 130 5.64 19.41 -25.28
CA GLY A 130 5.98 20.26 -26.40
C GLY A 130 5.48 21.68 -26.27
N VAL A 131 5.36 22.33 -27.42
CA VAL A 131 4.97 23.73 -27.55
C VAL A 131 3.71 23.83 -28.37
N ILE A 132 2.77 24.62 -27.92
CA ILE A 132 1.50 24.89 -28.61
C ILE A 132 1.77 25.74 -29.87
N ARG A 133 1.33 25.24 -31.01
CA ARG A 133 1.36 25.96 -32.28
C ARG A 133 0.14 26.86 -32.42
N ASP A 134 -1.03 26.29 -32.06
CA ASP A 134 -2.30 27.00 -32.20
C ASP A 134 -3.36 26.41 -31.26
N VAL A 135 -4.35 27.21 -30.86
CA VAL A 135 -5.53 26.79 -30.12
C VAL A 135 -6.75 27.51 -30.67
N GLU A 136 -7.70 26.73 -31.12
CA GLU A 136 -8.99 27.22 -31.61
C GLU A 136 -10.11 26.74 -30.67
N TRP A 137 -11.10 27.61 -30.44
CA TRP A 137 -12.29 27.31 -29.67
C TRP A 137 -13.53 27.53 -30.53
N ASP A 138 -14.43 26.56 -30.58
CA ASP A 138 -15.73 26.80 -31.21
C ASP A 138 -16.73 27.41 -30.22
N GLU A 139 -17.91 27.80 -30.75
CA GLU A 139 -18.99 28.43 -29.98
C GLU A 139 -19.55 27.51 -28.86
N ASN A 140 -19.34 26.22 -28.98
CA ASN A 140 -19.81 25.22 -28.02
C ASN A 140 -18.77 24.84 -26.96
N GLY A 141 -17.58 25.49 -26.98
CA GLY A 141 -16.51 25.22 -26.05
C GLY A 141 -15.63 24.02 -26.42
N LYS A 142 -15.74 23.51 -27.66
CA LYS A 142 -14.82 22.48 -28.15
C LYS A 142 -13.48 23.13 -28.50
N MET A 143 -12.43 22.50 -28.02
CA MET A 143 -11.05 22.92 -28.24
C MET A 143 -10.42 22.11 -29.37
N ARG A 144 -9.71 22.78 -30.26
CA ARG A 144 -8.73 22.19 -31.15
C ARG A 144 -7.35 22.74 -30.77
N LEU A 145 -6.54 21.92 -30.15
CA LEU A 145 -5.18 22.26 -29.75
C LEU A 145 -4.20 21.58 -30.71
N ASP A 146 -3.39 22.35 -31.40
CA ASP A 146 -2.29 21.92 -32.26
C ASP A 146 -0.96 22.16 -31.54
N MET A 147 -0.14 21.13 -31.39
CA MET A 147 1.13 21.25 -30.72
C MET A 147 2.28 20.57 -31.48
N LYS A 148 3.46 21.18 -31.39
CA LYS A 148 4.72 20.55 -31.78
C LYS A 148 5.20 19.72 -30.60
N VAL A 149 5.38 18.42 -30.82
CA VAL A 149 5.97 17.50 -29.85
C VAL A 149 7.48 17.66 -29.83
N THR A 150 8.07 17.80 -28.67
CA THR A 150 9.52 17.92 -28.46
C THR A 150 10.09 16.82 -27.57
N GLN A 151 9.22 16.17 -26.78
CA GLN A 151 9.62 15.07 -25.91
C GLN A 151 8.53 14.00 -25.86
N THR A 152 8.92 12.75 -25.96
CA THR A 152 8.04 11.60 -25.73
C THR A 152 8.74 10.55 -24.89
N LEU A 153 7.97 9.85 -24.07
CA LEU A 153 8.50 8.76 -23.24
C LEU A 153 7.43 7.67 -23.07
N GLY A 154 7.78 6.45 -23.47
CA GLY A 154 7.02 5.25 -23.10
C GLY A 154 7.16 4.97 -21.60
N ASN A 155 6.11 4.51 -20.98
CA ASN A 155 6.05 4.32 -19.52
C ASN A 155 5.66 2.92 -19.09
N CYS A 156 6.14 2.61 -17.90
CA CYS A 156 5.89 1.39 -17.15
C CYS A 156 4.42 1.29 -16.69
N PRO A 157 3.81 0.08 -16.68
CA PRO A 157 2.42 -0.16 -16.28
C PRO A 157 2.19 -0.10 -14.76
N LYS A 158 3.23 0.14 -13.95
CA LYS A 158 3.12 0.11 -12.49
C LYS A 158 2.12 1.15 -11.97
N TYR A 159 1.39 0.76 -10.94
CA TYR A 159 0.44 1.57 -10.18
C TYR A 159 -0.82 2.01 -10.95
N ILE A 160 -1.06 1.53 -12.17
CA ILE A 160 -2.32 1.74 -12.88
C ILE A 160 -3.30 0.64 -12.45
N ASN A 161 -4.41 1.03 -11.87
CA ASN A 161 -5.52 0.12 -11.57
C ASN A 161 -6.32 -0.12 -12.85
N VAL A 162 -6.57 -1.39 -13.22
CA VAL A 162 -7.36 -1.73 -14.40
C VAL A 162 -8.82 -1.35 -14.17
N ARG A 163 -9.41 -0.69 -15.16
CA ARG A 163 -10.82 -0.31 -15.20
C ARG A 163 -11.39 -0.51 -16.59
N THR A 164 -12.65 -0.85 -16.65
CA THR A 164 -13.43 -0.79 -17.89
C THR A 164 -14.14 0.55 -17.91
N VAL A 165 -13.73 1.42 -18.82
CA VAL A 165 -14.31 2.76 -18.93
C VAL A 165 -15.18 2.88 -20.19
N GLY A 166 -16.19 3.73 -20.13
CA GLY A 166 -17.11 4.00 -21.23
C GLY A 166 -17.65 5.40 -21.17
N SER A 167 -18.42 5.76 -22.19
CA SER A 167 -19.06 7.07 -22.33
C SER A 167 -20.17 7.28 -21.31
N SER A 168 -20.30 8.51 -20.84
CA SER A 168 -21.38 8.94 -19.93
C SER A 168 -21.79 10.38 -20.25
N SER A 169 -23.04 10.70 -20.00
CA SER A 169 -23.52 12.08 -20.10
C SER A 169 -22.90 12.94 -19.00
N THR A 170 -22.68 14.21 -19.30
CA THR A 170 -22.17 15.21 -18.37
C THR A 170 -23.17 16.34 -18.15
N ALA A 171 -23.17 16.87 -16.94
CA ALA A 171 -23.82 18.12 -16.57
C ALA A 171 -22.93 18.79 -15.50
N PRO A 172 -21.87 19.50 -15.93
CA PRO A 172 -20.90 20.07 -15.02
C PRO A 172 -21.55 21.04 -14.05
N HIS A 173 -21.30 20.84 -12.76
CA HIS A 173 -21.76 21.70 -11.68
C HIS A 173 -20.59 22.07 -10.78
N VAL A 174 -20.17 23.32 -10.84
CA VAL A 174 -19.06 23.85 -10.02
C VAL A 174 -19.55 24.04 -8.59
N VAL A 175 -18.91 23.35 -7.67
CA VAL A 175 -19.20 23.46 -6.23
C VAL A 175 -18.25 24.45 -5.57
N TYR A 176 -16.98 24.38 -5.92
CA TYR A 176 -15.94 25.28 -5.43
C TYR A 176 -15.06 25.74 -6.57
N ASN A 177 -14.74 27.04 -6.57
CA ASN A 177 -13.77 27.63 -7.50
C ASN A 177 -12.97 28.71 -6.74
N LYS A 178 -11.87 28.29 -6.14
CA LYS A 178 -10.96 29.12 -5.37
C LYS A 178 -9.56 28.99 -5.92
N THR A 179 -9.24 29.80 -6.91
CA THR A 179 -7.94 29.75 -7.61
C THR A 179 -6.80 30.36 -6.80
N ASP A 180 -7.12 31.14 -5.75
CA ASP A 180 -6.18 31.74 -4.83
C ASP A 180 -6.73 31.66 -3.41
N LEU A 181 -6.05 30.90 -2.54
CA LEU A 181 -6.44 30.72 -1.16
C LEU A 181 -5.82 31.81 -0.27
N GLY A 182 -6.65 32.36 0.61
CA GLY A 182 -6.18 33.20 1.71
C GLY A 182 -5.44 32.38 2.79
N PRO A 183 -4.70 33.08 3.66
CA PRO A 183 -3.84 32.42 4.65
C PRO A 183 -4.56 31.53 5.66
N GLU A 184 -5.85 31.82 5.95
CA GLU A 184 -6.68 31.06 6.90
C GLU A 184 -7.64 30.05 6.23
N GLU A 185 -7.62 30.00 4.90
CA GLU A 185 -8.48 29.10 4.14
C GLU A 185 -7.86 27.70 4.05
N ARG A 186 -8.71 26.68 4.09
CA ARG A 186 -8.33 25.27 3.92
C ARG A 186 -9.31 24.54 3.01
N LEU A 187 -8.95 23.32 2.63
CA LEU A 187 -9.86 22.43 1.90
C LEU A 187 -11.03 22.03 2.83
N PRO A 188 -12.28 22.05 2.33
CA PRO A 188 -13.42 21.48 3.04
C PRO A 188 -13.22 19.99 3.34
N ASP A 189 -13.79 19.52 4.45
CA ASP A 189 -13.64 18.12 4.89
C ASP A 189 -14.16 17.13 3.83
N GLU A 190 -15.24 17.48 3.09
CA GLU A 190 -15.73 16.64 1.97
C GLU A 190 -14.70 16.47 0.84
N LEU A 191 -13.83 17.46 0.61
CA LEU A 191 -12.77 17.36 -0.39
C LEU A 191 -11.57 16.57 0.16
N ILE A 192 -11.29 16.65 1.45
CA ILE A 192 -10.30 15.80 2.11
C ILE A 192 -10.74 14.33 2.01
N ASP A 193 -12.00 14.04 2.28
CA ASP A 193 -12.58 12.70 2.10
C ASP A 193 -12.54 12.25 0.64
N PHE A 194 -12.77 13.16 -0.30
CA PHE A 194 -12.65 12.87 -1.73
C PHE A 194 -11.22 12.48 -2.12
N ILE A 195 -10.21 13.19 -1.59
CA ILE A 195 -8.79 12.88 -1.76
C ILE A 195 -8.47 11.52 -1.15
N HIS A 196 -8.96 11.23 0.05
CA HIS A 196 -8.71 9.95 0.75
C HIS A 196 -9.35 8.73 0.07
N ARG A 197 -10.34 8.90 -0.80
CA ARG A 197 -10.90 7.81 -1.61
C ARG A 197 -10.19 7.59 -2.93
N ALA A 198 -9.30 8.51 -3.33
CA ALA A 198 -8.59 8.41 -4.60
C ALA A 198 -7.58 7.25 -4.61
N ASP A 199 -7.55 6.52 -5.70
CA ASP A 199 -6.53 5.51 -6.01
C ASP A 199 -5.70 5.88 -7.25
N THR A 200 -6.02 7.02 -7.83
CA THR A 200 -5.42 7.55 -9.06
C THR A 200 -5.43 9.07 -9.00
N ILE A 201 -4.29 9.67 -9.29
CA ILE A 201 -4.14 11.12 -9.48
C ILE A 201 -3.28 11.42 -10.71
N PHE A 202 -3.48 12.60 -11.27
CA PHE A 202 -2.62 13.16 -12.31
C PHE A 202 -1.86 14.34 -11.72
N ILE A 203 -0.54 14.36 -11.93
CA ILE A 203 0.32 15.43 -11.42
C ILE A 203 1.00 16.16 -12.58
N GLY A 204 0.86 17.48 -12.60
CA GLY A 204 1.54 18.40 -13.47
C GLY A 204 2.68 19.09 -12.75
N THR A 205 3.84 19.20 -13.38
CA THR A 205 5.01 19.90 -12.86
C THR A 205 5.67 20.72 -13.94
N THR A 206 6.48 21.69 -13.58
CA THR A 206 7.23 22.50 -14.53
C THR A 206 8.69 22.62 -14.11
N TYR A 207 9.57 22.68 -15.09
CA TYR A 207 10.96 23.09 -14.96
C TYR A 207 11.12 24.43 -15.65
N VAL A 208 11.56 25.45 -14.92
CA VAL A 208 11.93 26.76 -15.45
C VAL A 208 13.45 26.82 -15.48
N ALA A 209 14.01 26.90 -16.67
CA ALA A 209 15.45 26.97 -16.86
C ALA A 209 15.97 28.34 -16.42
N ASP A 210 17.13 28.38 -15.81
CA ASP A 210 17.89 29.60 -15.64
C ASP A 210 18.72 29.92 -16.90
N GLN A 211 19.25 31.13 -17.00
CA GLN A 211 20.03 31.59 -18.17
C GLN A 211 21.24 30.69 -18.51
N LYS A 212 21.80 30.02 -17.50
CA LYS A 212 22.98 29.14 -17.69
C LYS A 212 22.60 27.81 -18.36
N HIS A 213 21.40 27.34 -18.11
CA HIS A 213 20.97 26.00 -18.51
C HIS A 213 19.94 26.01 -19.68
N GLU A 214 19.44 27.17 -20.08
CA GLU A 214 18.33 27.30 -21.02
C GLU A 214 18.62 26.67 -22.41
N GLU A 215 19.85 26.77 -22.90
CA GLU A 215 20.24 26.18 -24.17
C GLU A 215 20.35 24.65 -24.11
N THR A 216 20.84 24.12 -22.97
CA THR A 216 21.06 22.67 -22.82
C THR A 216 19.82 21.96 -22.29
N PHE A 217 19.12 22.60 -21.36
CA PHE A 217 17.94 22.09 -20.69
C PHE A 217 16.82 23.14 -20.71
N PRO A 218 16.13 23.31 -21.84
CA PRO A 218 15.09 24.33 -21.95
C PRO A 218 13.94 24.08 -20.99
N SER A 219 13.27 25.16 -20.61
CA SER A 219 12.05 25.10 -19.80
C SER A 219 11.03 24.16 -20.40
N HIS A 220 10.39 23.33 -19.57
CA HIS A 220 9.38 22.39 -20.01
C HIS A 220 8.33 22.12 -18.93
N VAL A 221 7.22 21.55 -19.35
CA VAL A 221 6.13 21.08 -18.49
C VAL A 221 6.09 19.56 -18.55
N GLY A 222 5.73 18.93 -17.46
CA GLY A 222 5.57 17.49 -17.38
C GLY A 222 4.21 17.09 -16.83
N THR A 223 3.63 16.03 -17.38
CA THR A 223 2.43 15.38 -16.84
C THR A 223 2.77 13.95 -16.41
N ASN A 224 2.29 13.53 -15.27
CA ASN A 224 2.47 12.15 -14.82
C ASN A 224 1.21 11.61 -14.15
N HIS A 225 1.13 10.28 -14.08
CA HIS A 225 0.16 9.53 -13.31
C HIS A 225 0.81 9.01 -12.03
N ARG A 226 0.13 9.15 -10.92
CA ARG A 226 0.44 8.46 -9.67
C ARG A 226 -0.77 7.63 -9.29
N GLY A 227 -0.55 6.40 -8.89
CA GLY A 227 -1.61 5.50 -8.46
C GLY A 227 -1.17 4.63 -7.30
N GLY A 228 -2.15 4.06 -6.63
CA GLY A 228 -1.95 3.23 -5.46
C GLY A 228 -3.22 2.49 -5.09
N ARG A 229 -3.32 2.06 -3.86
CA ARG A 229 -4.61 1.68 -3.26
C ARG A 229 -5.38 2.94 -2.89
N ALA A 230 -6.70 2.86 -2.82
CA ALA A 230 -7.53 3.98 -2.36
C ALA A 230 -7.01 4.51 -1.02
N GLY A 231 -6.82 5.83 -0.92
CA GLY A 231 -6.25 6.48 0.26
C GLY A 231 -4.73 6.62 0.29
N PHE A 232 -4.01 6.30 -0.79
CA PHE A 232 -2.55 6.44 -0.84
C PHE A 232 -2.07 7.90 -0.76
N VAL A 233 -2.92 8.85 -1.13
CA VAL A 233 -2.69 10.29 -0.91
C VAL A 233 -3.34 10.67 0.42
N ARG A 234 -2.57 11.31 1.29
CA ARG A 234 -3.06 11.79 2.58
C ARG A 234 -3.06 13.32 2.62
N VAL A 235 -3.89 13.89 3.49
CA VAL A 235 -3.91 15.33 3.75
C VAL A 235 -3.50 15.56 5.20
N ARG A 236 -2.60 16.50 5.43
CA ARG A 236 -2.16 16.87 6.79
C ARG A 236 -3.29 17.54 7.58
N LYS A 237 -3.13 17.59 8.91
CA LYS A 237 -4.06 18.26 9.83
C LYS A 237 -4.25 19.77 9.53
N ASP A 238 -3.32 20.38 8.77
CA ASP A 238 -3.47 21.76 8.29
C ASP A 238 -4.65 21.91 7.30
N GLY A 239 -5.16 20.79 6.75
CA GLY A 239 -6.22 20.76 5.76
C GLY A 239 -5.82 21.36 4.41
N LEU A 240 -4.51 21.51 4.13
CA LEU A 240 -3.96 22.15 2.93
C LEU A 240 -2.92 21.29 2.23
N THR A 241 -2.10 20.57 3.00
CA THR A 241 -0.93 19.90 2.46
C THR A 241 -1.23 18.44 2.13
N LEU A 242 -1.24 18.12 0.83
CA LEU A 242 -1.31 16.76 0.33
C LEU A 242 0.06 16.10 0.46
N VAL A 243 0.07 14.85 0.91
CA VAL A 243 1.26 14.02 1.09
C VAL A 243 1.21 12.85 0.11
N LEU A 244 2.18 12.78 -0.79
CA LEU A 244 2.30 11.75 -1.81
C LEU A 244 3.54 10.89 -1.54
N PRO A 245 3.39 9.61 -1.20
CA PRO A 245 4.55 8.71 -1.09
C PRO A 245 5.14 8.42 -2.47
N ASP A 246 6.46 8.37 -2.55
CA ASP A 246 7.12 7.88 -3.76
C ASP A 246 7.23 6.37 -3.75
N TYR A 247 6.86 5.75 -4.86
CA TYR A 247 6.94 4.31 -5.08
C TYR A 247 8.01 3.98 -6.10
N SER A 248 8.57 2.79 -6.02
CA SER A 248 9.62 2.32 -6.94
C SER A 248 9.24 2.52 -8.42
N GLY A 249 9.94 3.43 -9.10
CA GLY A 249 9.72 3.83 -10.49
C GLY A 249 10.90 3.51 -11.41
N ASN A 250 11.05 4.26 -12.50
CA ASN A 250 12.19 4.16 -13.44
C ASN A 250 13.43 4.92 -12.95
N ARG A 251 13.35 5.62 -11.84
CA ARG A 251 14.41 6.44 -11.24
C ARG A 251 14.86 7.65 -12.06
N PHE A 252 14.09 8.05 -13.07
CA PHE A 252 14.36 9.27 -13.82
C PHE A 252 14.06 10.52 -12.98
N TYR A 253 13.07 10.40 -12.11
CA TYR A 253 12.61 11.47 -11.20
C TYR A 253 12.15 12.74 -11.92
N ASN A 254 11.62 12.63 -13.16
CA ASN A 254 11.20 13.79 -13.95
C ASN A 254 10.32 14.76 -13.15
N SER A 255 9.20 14.28 -12.56
CA SER A 255 8.31 15.15 -11.77
C SER A 255 8.96 15.68 -10.49
N LEU A 256 9.75 14.84 -9.78
CA LEU A 256 10.41 15.24 -8.54
C LEU A 256 11.59 16.17 -8.80
N GLY A 257 12.30 15.98 -9.91
CA GLY A 257 13.33 16.88 -10.37
C GLY A 257 12.78 18.27 -10.73
N ASN A 258 11.63 18.29 -11.43
CA ASN A 258 10.92 19.52 -11.69
C ASN A 258 10.53 20.23 -10.38
N VAL A 259 9.93 19.51 -9.42
CA VAL A 259 9.56 20.05 -8.10
C VAL A 259 10.79 20.57 -7.34
N HIS A 260 11.94 19.90 -7.46
CA HIS A 260 13.17 20.38 -6.82
C HIS A 260 13.66 21.70 -7.41
N ALA A 261 13.62 21.83 -8.73
CA ALA A 261 14.08 23.03 -9.42
C ALA A 261 13.04 24.18 -9.41
N THR A 262 11.77 23.84 -9.56
CA THR A 262 10.63 24.77 -9.59
C THR A 262 9.55 24.22 -8.65
N PRO A 263 9.45 24.76 -7.41
CA PRO A 263 8.67 24.15 -6.32
C PRO A 263 7.15 24.34 -6.48
N LEU A 264 6.62 23.93 -7.62
CA LEU A 264 5.20 24.02 -7.98
C LEU A 264 4.69 22.68 -8.51
N ALA A 265 3.44 22.34 -8.18
CA ALA A 265 2.75 21.21 -8.76
C ALA A 265 1.25 21.45 -8.85
N GLY A 266 0.64 20.88 -9.89
CA GLY A 266 -0.82 20.76 -10.02
C GLY A 266 -1.24 19.30 -9.88
N ILE A 267 -2.36 19.04 -9.24
CA ILE A 267 -2.92 17.70 -9.06
C ILE A 267 -4.37 17.70 -9.52
N THR A 268 -4.75 16.65 -10.27
CA THR A 268 -6.17 16.41 -10.57
C THR A 268 -6.55 15.01 -10.15
N ILE A 269 -7.68 14.93 -9.46
CA ILE A 269 -8.29 13.71 -8.98
C ILE A 269 -9.62 13.52 -9.72
N LEU A 270 -9.82 12.34 -10.27
CA LEU A 270 -11.04 11.92 -10.94
C LEU A 270 -11.72 10.80 -10.14
N ASP A 271 -12.97 11.01 -9.79
CA ASP A 271 -13.84 9.91 -9.42
C ASP A 271 -14.43 9.26 -10.69
N PHE A 272 -13.94 8.10 -11.02
CA PHE A 272 -14.35 7.37 -12.22
C PHE A 272 -15.82 6.91 -12.20
N VAL A 273 -16.46 6.86 -11.04
CA VAL A 273 -17.86 6.45 -10.91
C VAL A 273 -18.80 7.62 -11.19
N THR A 274 -18.55 8.76 -10.56
CA THR A 274 -19.43 9.92 -10.60
C THR A 274 -19.05 10.92 -11.70
N GLY A 275 -17.80 10.89 -12.18
CA GLY A 275 -17.24 11.89 -13.08
C GLY A 275 -16.95 13.23 -12.40
N ASN A 276 -16.88 13.24 -11.05
CA ASN A 276 -16.47 14.41 -10.30
C ASN A 276 -14.97 14.63 -10.40
N MET A 277 -14.53 15.87 -10.47
CA MET A 277 -13.11 16.22 -10.59
C MET A 277 -12.72 17.28 -9.57
N LEU A 278 -11.57 17.06 -8.95
CA LEU A 278 -10.92 18.04 -8.08
C LEU A 278 -9.58 18.45 -8.70
N TYR A 279 -9.46 19.71 -9.02
CA TYR A 279 -8.23 20.34 -9.50
C TYR A 279 -7.58 21.09 -8.35
N ILE A 280 -6.29 20.90 -8.17
CA ILE A 280 -5.46 21.55 -7.15
C ILE A 280 -4.22 22.11 -7.83
N THR A 281 -3.81 23.32 -7.45
CA THR A 281 -2.47 23.84 -7.70
C THR A 281 -1.83 24.26 -6.39
N GLY A 282 -0.50 24.18 -6.29
CA GLY A 282 0.16 24.48 -5.03
C GLY A 282 1.66 24.54 -5.10
N ARG A 283 2.23 24.95 -3.95
CA ARG A 283 3.66 24.86 -3.72
C ARG A 283 4.04 23.41 -3.40
N ALA A 284 5.11 22.93 -4.01
CA ALA A 284 5.52 21.55 -3.86
C ALA A 284 6.96 21.44 -3.34
N GLN A 285 7.23 20.41 -2.53
CA GLN A 285 8.57 20.09 -2.06
C GLN A 285 8.75 18.59 -1.89
N ASN A 286 9.99 18.11 -2.10
CA ASN A 286 10.36 16.73 -1.79
C ASN A 286 10.98 16.69 -0.39
N VAL A 287 10.59 15.69 0.41
CA VAL A 287 11.07 15.45 1.77
C VAL A 287 11.70 14.07 1.84
N PHE A 288 12.83 13.96 2.52
CA PHE A 288 13.69 12.78 2.47
C PHE A 288 13.97 12.21 3.86
N ASP A 289 14.33 10.94 3.87
CA ASP A 289 14.94 10.22 4.99
C ASP A 289 14.12 10.39 6.29
N GLN A 290 14.76 10.79 7.39
CA GLN A 290 14.12 10.94 8.69
C GLN A 290 12.95 11.94 8.67
N SER A 291 13.10 13.08 7.99
CA SER A 291 12.02 14.07 7.89
C SER A 291 10.78 13.54 7.15
N ALA A 292 10.97 12.64 6.19
CA ALA A 292 9.86 11.97 5.53
C ALA A 292 9.18 10.97 6.47
N ARG A 293 9.96 10.19 7.22
CA ARG A 293 9.45 9.21 8.21
C ARG A 293 8.69 9.87 9.35
N GLU A 294 9.08 11.08 9.77
CA GLU A 294 8.35 11.86 10.77
C GLU A 294 6.96 12.32 10.31
N ILE A 295 6.74 12.40 8.99
CA ILE A 295 5.45 12.74 8.40
C ILE A 295 4.63 11.47 8.12
N MET A 296 5.24 10.50 7.47
CA MET A 296 4.62 9.22 7.09
C MET A 296 5.59 8.09 7.40
N ASP A 297 5.27 7.31 8.42
CA ASP A 297 6.11 6.22 8.89
C ASP A 297 6.57 5.30 7.74
N ARG A 298 7.81 4.80 7.83
CA ARG A 298 8.42 3.87 6.85
C ARG A 298 8.49 4.39 5.41
N THR A 299 8.52 5.72 5.21
CA THR A 299 8.60 6.33 3.89
C THR A 299 9.78 7.26 3.82
N ASP A 300 10.76 6.95 2.95
CA ASP A 300 12.00 7.70 2.84
C ASP A 300 11.93 8.86 1.85
N LEU A 301 10.87 8.94 1.05
CA LEU A 301 10.67 9.99 0.06
C LEU A 301 9.19 10.33 -0.07
N LEU A 302 8.88 11.59 0.19
CA LEU A 302 7.55 12.17 0.03
C LEU A 302 7.61 13.37 -0.89
N THR A 303 6.54 13.60 -1.65
CA THR A 303 6.26 14.89 -2.26
C THR A 303 5.10 15.52 -1.50
N LEU A 304 5.32 16.70 -0.91
CA LEU A 304 4.29 17.51 -0.28
C LEU A 304 3.80 18.54 -1.27
N VAL A 305 2.48 18.73 -1.36
CA VAL A 305 1.86 19.79 -2.18
C VAL A 305 0.92 20.59 -1.30
N THR A 306 1.35 21.79 -0.92
CA THR A 306 0.52 22.73 -0.15
C THR A 306 -0.36 23.51 -1.11
N THR A 307 -1.66 23.29 -1.01
CA THR A 307 -2.68 23.87 -1.87
C THR A 307 -2.68 25.38 -1.81
N THR A 308 -2.58 26.05 -2.95
CA THR A 308 -2.73 27.50 -3.09
C THR A 308 -3.98 27.89 -3.87
N GLY A 309 -4.58 26.92 -4.57
CA GLY A 309 -5.84 27.10 -5.28
C GLY A 309 -6.44 25.75 -5.66
N TYR A 310 -7.77 25.69 -5.73
CA TYR A 310 -8.51 24.49 -6.13
C TYR A 310 -9.84 24.81 -6.79
N THR A 311 -10.30 23.87 -7.61
CA THR A 311 -11.64 23.87 -8.22
C THR A 311 -12.25 22.48 -8.08
N PHE A 312 -13.49 22.39 -7.60
CA PHE A 312 -14.22 21.14 -7.54
C PHE A 312 -15.49 21.23 -8.38
N VAL A 313 -15.60 20.32 -9.33
CA VAL A 313 -16.74 20.22 -10.24
C VAL A 313 -17.33 18.82 -10.19
N LYS A 314 -18.66 18.73 -10.06
CA LYS A 314 -19.41 17.48 -10.12
C LYS A 314 -19.83 17.18 -11.55
N ASN A 315 -19.87 15.88 -11.91
CA ASN A 315 -20.45 15.37 -13.15
C ASN A 315 -19.88 15.99 -14.44
N ALA A 316 -18.58 16.27 -14.45
CA ALA A 316 -17.92 16.96 -15.57
C ALA A 316 -17.18 16.03 -16.54
N MET A 317 -16.80 14.82 -16.11
CA MET A 317 -16.05 13.87 -16.94
C MET A 317 -16.98 12.99 -17.77
N PRO A 318 -16.86 12.98 -19.12
CA PRO A 318 -17.69 12.13 -20.00
C PRO A 318 -17.21 10.67 -20.07
N VAL A 319 -16.06 10.35 -19.50
CA VAL A 319 -15.50 8.99 -19.48
C VAL A 319 -15.58 8.47 -18.04
N ARG A 320 -16.31 7.36 -17.84
CA ARG A 320 -16.53 6.78 -16.51
C ARG A 320 -16.33 5.27 -16.51
N GLN A 321 -16.14 4.73 -15.33
CA GLN A 321 -16.16 3.28 -15.13
C GLN A 321 -17.56 2.74 -15.46
N ILE A 322 -17.62 1.66 -16.24
CA ILE A 322 -18.88 0.99 -16.57
C ILE A 322 -19.43 0.36 -15.28
N PRO A 323 -20.70 0.64 -14.90
CA PRO A 323 -21.30 0.07 -13.70
C PRO A 323 -21.23 -1.46 -13.67
N GLY A 324 -20.95 -2.03 -12.49
CA GLY A 324 -20.83 -3.48 -12.29
C GLY A 324 -19.49 -4.08 -12.74
N THR A 325 -18.58 -3.29 -13.32
CA THR A 325 -17.23 -3.77 -13.66
C THR A 325 -16.26 -3.61 -12.47
N PRO A 326 -15.39 -4.61 -12.21
CA PRO A 326 -14.45 -4.54 -11.10
C PRO A 326 -13.29 -3.59 -11.40
N VAL A 327 -12.75 -2.99 -10.34
CA VAL A 327 -11.42 -2.37 -10.37
C VAL A 327 -10.40 -3.43 -9.98
N VAL A 328 -9.39 -3.67 -10.84
CA VAL A 328 -8.30 -4.59 -10.53
C VAL A 328 -7.08 -3.78 -10.09
N PRO A 329 -6.74 -3.78 -8.80
CA PRO A 329 -5.59 -3.03 -8.29
C PRO A 329 -4.29 -3.45 -8.96
N SER A 330 -3.37 -2.51 -9.09
CA SER A 330 -2.03 -2.84 -9.57
C SER A 330 -1.31 -3.75 -8.56
N PRO A 331 -0.74 -4.88 -9.00
CA PRO A 331 -0.02 -5.78 -8.10
C PRO A 331 1.25 -5.14 -7.51
N TYR A 332 1.70 -4.03 -8.07
CA TYR A 332 2.83 -3.25 -7.56
C TYR A 332 2.45 -2.29 -6.42
N SER A 333 1.16 -2.00 -6.20
CA SER A 333 0.72 -1.03 -5.21
C SER A 333 0.93 -1.56 -3.78
N PRO A 334 1.75 -0.85 -2.95
CA PRO A 334 1.94 -1.23 -1.56
C PRO A 334 0.66 -0.99 -0.73
N PRO A 335 0.59 -1.48 0.50
CA PRO A 335 -0.42 -1.09 1.47
C PRO A 335 -0.46 0.44 1.67
N VAL A 336 -1.63 0.97 2.02
CA VAL A 336 -1.78 2.39 2.36
C VAL A 336 -1.00 2.68 3.64
N ARG A 337 -0.24 3.76 3.63
CA ARG A 337 0.45 4.30 4.79
C ARG A 337 -0.27 5.56 5.26
N TYR A 338 -0.41 5.68 6.56
CA TYR A 338 -1.06 6.82 7.21
C TYR A 338 -0.03 7.81 7.72
N LEU A 339 -0.42 9.06 7.89
CA LEU A 339 0.45 10.04 8.52
C LEU A 339 0.66 9.71 10.00
N VAL A 340 1.82 10.05 10.54
CA VAL A 340 2.12 9.89 11.96
C VAL A 340 1.08 10.64 12.82
N GLU A 341 0.64 11.80 12.36
CA GLU A 341 -0.38 12.61 13.02
C GLU A 341 -1.81 12.03 12.96
N GLU A 342 -2.09 11.07 12.09
CA GLU A 342 -3.37 10.35 12.00
C GLU A 342 -3.47 9.20 13.01
N LYS A 343 -2.31 8.75 13.54
CA LYS A 343 -2.22 7.64 14.51
C LYS A 343 -1.67 8.15 15.84
N PRO A 344 -2.47 8.82 16.68
CA PRO A 344 -2.01 9.25 17.98
C PRO A 344 -1.68 8.02 18.84
N GLY A 345 -0.43 7.89 19.26
CA GLY A 345 0.06 6.81 20.12
C GLY A 345 0.96 5.76 19.47
N ALA A 346 1.16 5.76 18.15
CA ALA A 346 2.19 4.94 17.53
C ALA A 346 3.57 5.42 18.03
N LYS A 347 4.22 4.63 18.88
CA LYS A 347 5.59 4.93 19.34
C LYS A 347 6.52 4.79 18.13
N VAL A 348 7.08 5.91 17.71
CA VAL A 348 8.18 5.96 16.75
C VAL A 348 9.38 5.23 17.36
N ASP A 349 9.99 4.35 16.59
CA ASP A 349 11.23 3.61 16.81
C ASP A 349 11.80 3.70 18.22
N SER A 350 11.65 2.63 19.00
CA SER A 350 12.12 2.57 20.40
C SER A 350 13.66 2.54 20.52
N GLY A 351 14.41 2.48 19.40
CA GLY A 351 15.84 2.20 19.37
C GLY A 351 16.19 0.81 19.91
N THR A 352 15.18 -0.03 20.18
CA THR A 352 15.38 -1.37 20.73
C THR A 352 15.73 -2.36 19.62
N THR A 353 16.87 -3.01 19.75
CA THR A 353 17.24 -4.15 18.88
C THR A 353 16.80 -5.47 19.48
N LEU A 354 16.57 -6.43 18.63
CA LEU A 354 16.19 -7.80 18.98
C LEU A 354 17.26 -8.76 18.44
N LEU A 355 17.96 -9.45 19.33
CA LEU A 355 18.93 -10.49 18.99
C LEU A 355 18.22 -11.85 18.94
N LEU A 356 18.30 -12.55 17.80
CA LEU A 356 17.79 -13.92 17.70
C LEU A 356 18.63 -14.84 18.59
N GLU A 357 18.02 -15.46 19.61
CA GLU A 357 18.70 -16.30 20.56
C GLU A 357 18.38 -17.80 20.41
N ARG A 358 17.22 -18.16 19.85
CA ARG A 358 16.78 -19.54 19.70
C ARG A 358 15.80 -19.70 18.54
N ILE A 359 15.86 -20.86 17.87
CA ILE A 359 14.88 -21.30 16.88
C ILE A 359 14.37 -22.68 17.27
N GLN A 360 13.06 -22.86 17.31
CA GLN A 360 12.43 -24.16 17.52
C GLN A 360 11.59 -24.52 16.30
N LEU A 361 12.04 -25.52 15.54
CA LEU A 361 11.31 -26.03 14.38
C LEU A 361 10.21 -26.99 14.86
N HIS A 362 8.95 -26.72 14.49
CA HIS A 362 7.80 -27.57 14.83
C HIS A 362 7.38 -28.45 13.65
N SER A 363 7.56 -27.92 12.43
CA SER A 363 7.37 -28.62 11.16
C SER A 363 8.24 -27.98 10.07
N PRO A 364 8.32 -28.51 8.85
CA PRO A 364 9.10 -27.90 7.77
C PRO A 364 8.73 -26.46 7.44
N ASP A 365 7.51 -26.00 7.80
CA ASP A 365 6.99 -24.66 7.51
C ASP A 365 6.44 -23.94 8.74
N LEU A 366 6.68 -24.44 9.96
CA LEU A 366 6.25 -23.82 11.21
C LEU A 366 7.40 -23.81 12.23
N ALA A 367 7.74 -22.64 12.75
CA ALA A 367 8.81 -22.49 13.74
C ALA A 367 8.52 -21.38 14.76
N THR A 368 9.08 -21.47 15.95
CA THR A 368 9.14 -20.39 16.94
C THR A 368 10.54 -19.78 16.95
N PHE A 369 10.60 -18.47 16.74
CA PHE A 369 11.82 -17.68 16.83
C PHE A 369 11.78 -16.86 18.11
N SER A 370 12.79 -17.00 18.96
CA SER A 370 12.94 -16.26 20.21
C SER A 370 13.95 -15.15 20.06
N PHE A 371 13.54 -13.91 20.35
CA PHE A 371 14.36 -12.72 20.20
C PHE A 371 14.57 -12.03 21.55
N ALA A 372 15.82 -11.88 21.96
CA ALA A 372 16.21 -11.14 23.17
C ALA A 372 16.25 -9.62 22.85
N PRO A 373 15.42 -8.80 23.53
CA PRO A 373 15.45 -7.35 23.33
C PRO A 373 16.61 -6.71 24.06
N SER A 374 17.23 -5.67 23.48
CA SER A 374 18.32 -4.90 24.08
C SER A 374 17.88 -4.04 25.26
N ALA A 375 16.58 -3.77 25.40
CA ALA A 375 15.96 -3.07 26.52
C ALA A 375 14.63 -3.75 26.88
N PRO A 376 14.14 -3.62 28.13
CA PRO A 376 12.86 -4.20 28.54
C PRO A 376 11.71 -3.79 27.64
N VAL A 377 10.94 -4.76 27.15
CA VAL A 377 9.75 -4.56 26.31
C VAL A 377 8.54 -5.15 27.02
N GLU A 378 7.54 -4.31 27.27
CA GLU A 378 6.25 -4.76 27.79
C GLU A 378 5.37 -5.21 26.63
N VAL A 379 4.86 -6.44 26.72
CA VAL A 379 3.91 -7.02 25.77
C VAL A 379 2.73 -7.56 26.55
N LYS A 380 1.54 -7.06 26.25
CA LYS A 380 0.30 -7.64 26.77
C LYS A 380 -0.03 -8.92 25.99
N PRO A 381 -0.51 -9.98 26.65
CA PRO A 381 -0.90 -11.21 25.98
C PRO A 381 -1.90 -10.96 24.84
N GLY A 382 -1.52 -11.33 23.63
CA GLY A 382 -2.28 -11.13 22.39
C GLY A 382 -1.78 -9.99 21.50
N GLN A 383 -0.94 -9.08 22.00
CA GLN A 383 -0.35 -8.02 21.17
C GLN A 383 0.65 -8.56 20.14
N ALA A 384 0.90 -7.76 19.11
CA ALA A 384 1.85 -8.04 18.03
C ALA A 384 3.10 -7.17 18.13
N ALA A 385 4.25 -7.75 17.74
CA ALA A 385 5.50 -7.04 17.54
C ALA A 385 5.66 -6.64 16.07
N ILE A 386 6.00 -5.38 15.86
CA ILE A 386 6.32 -4.81 14.54
C ILE A 386 7.86 -4.78 14.44
N ILE A 387 8.40 -5.55 13.51
CA ILE A 387 9.85 -5.79 13.41
C ILE A 387 10.35 -5.41 12.03
N ASP A 388 11.38 -4.58 12.01
CA ASP A 388 12.15 -4.27 10.80
C ASP A 388 13.24 -5.34 10.61
N MET A 389 13.07 -6.12 9.52
CA MET A 389 13.95 -7.22 9.15
C MET A 389 15.02 -6.81 8.12
N THR A 390 15.14 -5.53 7.78
CA THR A 390 16.04 -5.07 6.71
C THR A 390 17.51 -5.34 7.01
N SER A 391 17.95 -5.22 8.27
CA SER A 391 19.30 -5.57 8.70
C SER A 391 19.65 -7.04 8.43
N PHE A 392 18.66 -7.92 8.56
CA PHE A 392 18.78 -9.36 8.35
C PHE A 392 18.69 -9.77 6.87
N ILE A 393 17.74 -9.17 6.12
CA ILE A 393 17.51 -9.53 4.72
C ILE A 393 18.46 -8.83 3.77
N GLY A 394 19.10 -7.74 4.20
CA GLY A 394 19.94 -6.87 3.38
C GLY A 394 19.14 -5.97 2.42
N LYS A 395 19.83 -4.98 1.88
CA LYS A 395 19.23 -4.12 0.85
C LYS A 395 18.98 -4.93 -0.42
N ARG A 396 17.77 -4.82 -0.95
CA ARG A 396 17.42 -5.47 -2.21
C ARG A 396 18.07 -4.72 -3.37
N GLU A 397 18.64 -5.48 -4.32
CA GLU A 397 19.02 -4.89 -5.61
C GLU A 397 17.79 -4.27 -6.27
N TYR A 398 17.97 -3.08 -6.79
CA TYR A 398 16.95 -2.42 -7.55
C TYR A 398 16.57 -3.22 -8.81
N ALA A 399 15.29 -3.43 -8.98
CA ALA A 399 14.72 -3.91 -10.22
C ALA A 399 13.66 -2.92 -10.72
N HIS A 400 13.73 -2.52 -11.98
CA HIS A 400 12.72 -1.63 -12.57
C HIS A 400 11.35 -2.31 -12.63
N MET A 401 11.33 -3.60 -12.94
CA MET A 401 10.13 -4.46 -12.99
C MET A 401 10.35 -5.71 -12.17
N ALA A 402 9.29 -6.38 -11.76
CA ALA A 402 9.38 -7.72 -11.20
C ALA A 402 10.06 -8.67 -12.18
N ARG A 403 10.96 -9.51 -11.68
CA ARG A 403 11.68 -10.48 -12.52
C ARG A 403 10.79 -11.64 -12.94
N GLN A 404 9.82 -11.98 -12.08
CA GLN A 404 8.86 -13.06 -12.30
C GLN A 404 7.45 -12.58 -11.93
N ALA A 405 6.43 -13.19 -12.54
CA ALA A 405 5.03 -12.97 -12.17
C ALA A 405 4.81 -13.40 -10.70
N GLY A 406 4.09 -12.58 -9.95
CA GLY A 406 3.85 -12.79 -8.52
C GLY A 406 4.86 -12.07 -7.59
N GLU A 407 5.98 -11.57 -8.12
CA GLU A 407 6.99 -10.82 -7.34
C GLU A 407 6.74 -9.30 -7.32
N GLU A 408 5.67 -8.83 -7.95
CA GLU A 408 5.39 -7.39 -8.10
C GLU A 408 5.31 -6.67 -6.76
N LYS A 409 4.69 -7.32 -5.76
CA LYS A 409 4.55 -6.79 -4.39
C LYS A 409 5.89 -6.57 -3.71
N LEU A 410 6.91 -7.34 -4.09
CA LEU A 410 8.22 -7.29 -3.46
C LEU A 410 9.00 -6.01 -3.78
N LEU A 411 8.67 -5.30 -4.87
CA LEU A 411 9.39 -4.09 -5.29
C LEU A 411 9.25 -2.92 -4.32
N ASN A 412 8.16 -2.89 -3.56
CA ASN A 412 7.90 -1.90 -2.51
C ASN A 412 7.83 -2.55 -1.12
N ASP A 413 8.38 -3.75 -0.96
CA ASP A 413 8.45 -4.43 0.33
C ASP A 413 9.54 -3.77 1.19
N ASP A 414 9.14 -3.21 2.31
CA ASP A 414 10.01 -2.50 3.25
C ASP A 414 10.76 -3.43 4.23
N GLY A 415 10.51 -4.74 4.14
CA GLY A 415 11.11 -5.71 5.05
C GLY A 415 10.53 -5.70 6.47
N ILE A 416 9.52 -4.86 6.73
CA ILE A 416 8.88 -4.79 8.04
C ILE A 416 7.74 -5.79 8.11
N ARG A 417 7.65 -6.47 9.25
CA ARG A 417 6.60 -7.47 9.49
C ARG A 417 5.99 -7.27 10.87
N THR A 418 4.70 -7.55 10.93
CA THR A 418 3.95 -7.61 12.17
C THR A 418 3.63 -9.06 12.46
N TRP A 419 4.02 -9.55 13.62
CA TRP A 419 3.70 -10.90 14.10
C TRP A 419 3.16 -10.83 15.51
N THR A 420 2.09 -11.56 15.76
CA THR A 420 1.58 -11.72 17.11
C THR A 420 2.64 -12.40 17.98
N VAL A 421 2.87 -11.84 19.14
CA VAL A 421 3.76 -12.44 20.15
C VAL A 421 3.08 -13.69 20.69
N SER A 422 3.67 -14.85 20.48
CA SER A 422 3.15 -16.14 20.97
C SER A 422 3.55 -16.44 22.43
N GLY A 423 4.43 -15.60 23.01
CA GLY A 423 4.85 -15.69 24.40
C GLY A 423 6.09 -14.86 24.68
N GLN A 424 6.46 -14.79 25.94
CA GLN A 424 7.76 -14.29 26.40
C GLN A 424 8.44 -15.37 27.22
N SER A 425 9.73 -15.62 26.98
CA SER A 425 10.52 -16.55 27.77
C SER A 425 10.76 -16.02 29.20
N PRO A 426 11.23 -16.83 30.13
CA PRO A 426 11.66 -16.37 31.46
C PRO A 426 12.73 -15.26 31.40
N THR A 427 13.56 -15.25 30.36
CA THR A 427 14.55 -14.21 30.05
C THR A 427 13.95 -12.97 29.37
N ARG A 428 12.61 -12.90 29.24
CA ARG A 428 11.85 -11.85 28.54
C ARG A 428 12.10 -11.77 27.03
N ALA A 429 12.65 -12.82 26.43
CA ALA A 429 12.73 -12.88 24.97
C ALA A 429 11.33 -12.98 24.36
N ILE A 430 11.11 -12.21 23.28
CA ILE A 430 9.86 -12.20 22.53
C ILE A 430 9.83 -13.44 21.64
N GLN A 431 8.82 -14.28 21.82
CA GLN A 431 8.60 -15.49 21.02
C GLN A 431 7.61 -15.22 19.90
N LEU A 432 8.01 -15.56 18.69
CA LEU A 432 7.21 -15.42 17.48
C LEU A 432 7.06 -16.78 16.81
N THR A 433 5.87 -17.34 16.83
CA THR A 433 5.56 -18.59 16.11
C THR A 433 5.09 -18.22 14.71
N ILE A 434 5.93 -18.53 13.71
CA ILE A 434 5.79 -18.06 12.33
C ILE A 434 5.60 -19.26 11.41
N ARG A 435 4.70 -19.11 10.44
CA ARG A 435 4.58 -20.03 9.30
C ARG A 435 5.32 -19.47 8.09
N GLU A 436 6.07 -20.32 7.42
CA GLU A 436 6.72 -19.99 6.16
C GLU A 436 5.66 -19.68 5.09
N LYS A 437 5.75 -18.49 4.50
CA LYS A 437 5.02 -18.16 3.27
C LYS A 437 5.94 -18.45 2.10
N GLN A 438 5.62 -19.44 1.29
CA GLN A 438 6.39 -19.75 0.09
C GLN A 438 6.54 -18.53 -0.82
N GLY A 439 7.77 -18.24 -1.26
CA GLY A 439 8.09 -17.04 -2.02
C GLY A 439 8.02 -15.74 -1.21
N GLY A 440 7.77 -15.80 0.08
CA GLY A 440 7.76 -14.64 0.98
C GLY A 440 9.18 -14.08 1.18
N TYR A 441 9.33 -12.77 1.09
CA TYR A 441 10.63 -12.10 1.14
C TYR A 441 11.36 -12.28 2.49
N VAL A 442 10.63 -12.25 3.60
CA VAL A 442 11.17 -12.40 4.97
C VAL A 442 11.11 -13.84 5.44
N THR A 443 9.91 -14.44 5.44
CA THR A 443 9.71 -15.76 6.06
C THR A 443 10.50 -16.86 5.37
N SER A 444 10.56 -16.89 4.01
CA SER A 444 11.36 -17.90 3.31
C SER A 444 12.86 -17.83 3.66
N ARG A 445 13.38 -16.62 3.91
CA ARG A 445 14.79 -16.46 4.33
C ARG A 445 15.01 -16.92 5.76
N LEU A 446 14.10 -16.60 6.70
CA LEU A 446 14.15 -17.11 8.07
C LEU A 446 14.17 -18.64 8.07
N PHE A 447 13.27 -19.28 7.33
CA PHE A 447 13.22 -20.74 7.25
C PHE A 447 14.40 -21.35 6.50
N THR A 448 14.92 -20.70 5.46
CA THR A 448 16.15 -21.15 4.78
C THR A 448 17.32 -21.21 5.76
N ILE A 449 17.47 -20.20 6.61
CA ILE A 449 18.54 -20.18 7.63
C ILE A 449 18.30 -21.23 8.69
N ALA A 450 17.09 -21.34 9.23
CA ALA A 450 16.74 -22.34 10.24
C ALA A 450 17.03 -23.77 9.73
N LYS A 451 16.61 -24.10 8.49
CA LYS A 451 16.86 -25.39 7.86
C LYS A 451 18.36 -25.66 7.61
N LYS A 452 19.12 -24.64 7.25
CA LYS A 452 20.58 -24.77 7.10
C LYS A 452 21.27 -25.01 8.45
N MET A 453 20.85 -24.31 9.50
CA MET A 453 21.35 -24.56 10.86
C MET A 453 21.04 -25.98 11.31
N GLU A 454 19.80 -26.45 11.11
CA GLU A 454 19.38 -27.82 11.43
C GLU A 454 20.28 -28.87 10.74
N GLN A 455 20.58 -28.65 9.45
CA GLN A 455 21.36 -29.58 8.64
C GLN A 455 22.87 -29.57 8.97
N MET A 456 23.44 -28.39 9.20
CA MET A 456 24.89 -28.22 9.30
C MET A 456 25.39 -28.16 10.74
N MET A 457 24.66 -27.50 11.62
CA MET A 457 25.04 -27.26 13.03
C MET A 457 23.78 -27.19 13.92
N PRO A 458 23.11 -28.31 14.21
CA PRO A 458 21.83 -28.33 14.94
C PRO A 458 21.88 -27.62 16.29
N GLY A 459 23.02 -27.60 16.97
CA GLY A 459 23.19 -26.89 18.24
C GLY A 459 22.98 -25.38 18.14
N LEU A 460 23.13 -24.79 16.95
CA LEU A 460 22.82 -23.37 16.73
C LEU A 460 21.33 -23.07 16.81
N LEU A 461 20.45 -24.05 16.68
CA LEU A 461 19.02 -23.83 16.87
C LEU A 461 18.70 -23.55 18.35
N GLU A 462 19.42 -24.20 19.27
CA GLU A 462 19.24 -23.99 20.71
C GLU A 462 19.88 -22.72 21.23
N ASP A 463 20.98 -22.28 20.60
CA ASP A 463 21.63 -20.98 20.87
C ASP A 463 22.15 -20.35 19.57
N THR A 464 21.36 -19.40 19.01
CA THR A 464 21.71 -18.68 17.80
C THR A 464 22.54 -17.41 18.05
N ARG A 465 22.78 -17.02 19.31
CA ARG A 465 23.51 -15.78 19.65
C ARG A 465 24.90 -15.69 19.01
N PRO A 466 25.68 -16.79 18.85
CA PRO A 466 26.97 -16.72 18.16
C PRO A 466 26.90 -16.24 16.70
N VAL A 467 25.73 -16.35 16.05
CA VAL A 467 25.53 -15.89 14.67
C VAL A 467 25.32 -14.38 14.61
N GLY A 468 24.93 -13.74 15.73
CA GLY A 468 24.78 -12.28 15.82
C GLY A 468 23.64 -11.70 15.00
N MET A 469 22.56 -12.45 14.77
CA MET A 469 21.41 -11.98 13.97
C MET A 469 20.58 -10.98 14.76
N GLN A 470 20.68 -9.71 14.40
CA GLN A 470 19.93 -8.61 15.01
C GLN A 470 18.94 -7.98 14.03
N VAL A 471 17.78 -7.57 14.57
CA VAL A 471 16.73 -6.84 13.87
C VAL A 471 16.24 -5.69 14.76
N SER A 472 15.50 -4.74 14.22
CA SER A 472 14.99 -3.60 15.00
C SER A 472 13.52 -3.82 15.38
N LEU A 473 13.18 -3.56 16.65
CA LEU A 473 11.79 -3.50 17.10
C LEU A 473 11.23 -2.11 16.83
N VAL A 474 10.33 -2.00 15.87
CA VAL A 474 9.62 -0.76 15.56
C VAL A 474 8.62 -0.41 16.66
N GLY A 475 7.91 -1.41 17.18
CA GLY A 475 6.97 -1.23 18.28
C GLY A 475 6.21 -2.49 18.63
N VAL A 476 5.36 -2.38 19.65
CA VAL A 476 4.37 -3.40 20.05
C VAL A 476 3.01 -2.72 20.02
N ASP A 477 2.03 -3.35 19.38
CA ASP A 477 0.70 -2.77 19.17
C ASP A 477 -0.38 -3.86 19.13
N GLY A 478 -1.65 -3.44 19.20
CA GLY A 478 -2.83 -4.27 19.06
C GLY A 478 -3.73 -4.26 20.29
N ASP A 479 -5.04 -4.23 20.00
CA ASP A 479 -6.12 -4.25 21.00
C ASP A 479 -6.68 -5.67 21.24
N PHE A 480 -6.15 -6.65 20.54
CA PHE A 480 -6.55 -8.06 20.67
C PHE A 480 -5.85 -8.68 21.89
N VAL A 481 -6.27 -8.29 23.09
CA VAL A 481 -5.59 -8.65 24.34
C VAL A 481 -6.48 -9.46 25.26
N LEU A 482 -5.83 -10.27 26.13
CA LEU A 482 -6.52 -10.98 27.20
C LEU A 482 -7.23 -9.96 28.12
N PRO A 483 -8.50 -10.18 28.49
CA PRO A 483 -9.21 -9.32 29.45
C PRO A 483 -8.44 -9.24 30.79
N SER A 484 -8.65 -8.16 31.54
CA SER A 484 -8.04 -7.97 32.86
C SER A 484 -8.66 -8.83 33.96
N GLU A 485 -9.90 -9.25 33.75
CA GLU A 485 -10.70 -10.04 34.71
C GLU A 485 -11.03 -11.41 34.14
N GLY A 486 -11.11 -12.42 34.99
CA GLY A 486 -11.45 -13.79 34.61
C GLY A 486 -12.84 -13.91 34.01
N LYS A 487 -12.94 -14.54 32.86
CA LYS A 487 -14.19 -14.63 32.08
C LYS A 487 -14.34 -16.02 31.45
N LYS A 488 -15.53 -16.24 30.91
CA LYS A 488 -15.78 -17.32 29.95
C LYS A 488 -15.40 -16.84 28.56
N LEU A 489 -14.47 -17.53 27.90
CA LEU A 489 -13.93 -17.13 26.59
C LEU A 489 -14.18 -18.23 25.56
N LEU A 490 -14.47 -17.80 24.32
CA LEU A 490 -14.44 -18.64 23.14
C LEU A 490 -13.35 -18.11 22.21
N TRP A 491 -12.31 -18.90 22.00
CA TRP A 491 -11.21 -18.62 21.10
C TRP A 491 -11.34 -19.44 19.82
N VAL A 492 -11.43 -18.81 18.68
CA VAL A 492 -11.51 -19.49 17.38
C VAL A 492 -10.24 -19.20 16.58
N ALA A 493 -9.41 -20.21 16.43
CA ALA A 493 -8.09 -20.12 15.81
C ALA A 493 -8.06 -20.82 14.44
N GLY A 494 -7.53 -20.14 13.42
CA GLY A 494 -7.24 -20.71 12.10
C GLY A 494 -5.76 -20.90 11.84
N GLY A 495 -5.26 -22.15 11.91
CA GLY A 495 -3.84 -22.45 11.69
C GLY A 495 -2.93 -21.64 12.62
N VAL A 496 -1.99 -20.87 12.05
CA VAL A 496 -1.07 -20.02 12.84
C VAL A 496 -1.78 -18.91 13.61
N GLY A 497 -3.06 -18.65 13.36
CA GLY A 497 -3.90 -17.76 14.16
C GLY A 497 -4.10 -18.22 15.62
N ILE A 498 -3.52 -19.36 16.01
CA ILE A 498 -3.42 -19.78 17.42
C ILE A 498 -2.45 -18.91 18.24
N THR A 499 -1.55 -18.17 17.61
CA THR A 499 -0.45 -17.45 18.28
C THR A 499 -0.89 -16.48 19.38
N PRO A 500 -1.93 -15.62 19.23
CA PRO A 500 -2.38 -14.76 20.32
C PRO A 500 -2.91 -15.58 21.50
N PHE A 501 -3.55 -16.70 21.24
CA PHE A 501 -4.12 -17.55 22.27
C PHE A 501 -3.05 -18.30 23.07
N LEU A 502 -1.90 -18.63 22.45
CA LEU A 502 -0.73 -19.15 23.19
C LEU A 502 -0.21 -18.12 24.19
N ALA A 503 -0.10 -16.86 23.79
CA ALA A 503 0.29 -15.79 24.70
C ALA A 503 -0.78 -15.55 25.80
N MET A 504 -2.05 -15.60 25.44
CA MET A 504 -3.15 -15.45 26.39
C MET A 504 -3.18 -16.60 27.41
N LEU A 505 -2.93 -17.86 26.99
CA LEU A 505 -2.78 -19.00 27.92
C LEU A 505 -1.67 -18.75 28.95
N LYS A 506 -0.51 -18.30 28.51
CA LYS A 506 0.59 -17.91 29.41
C LYS A 506 0.21 -16.70 30.30
N GLY A 507 -0.62 -15.81 29.77
CA GLY A 507 -1.13 -14.63 30.47
C GLY A 507 -2.08 -14.97 31.63
N THR A 508 -2.90 -16.02 31.50
CA THR A 508 -3.82 -16.46 32.56
C THR A 508 -3.10 -16.85 33.85
N ALA A 509 -1.86 -17.30 33.74
CA ALA A 509 -0.99 -17.62 34.88
C ALA A 509 -0.59 -16.43 35.76
N ARG A 510 -0.71 -15.22 35.21
CA ARG A 510 -0.31 -13.98 35.90
C ARG A 510 -1.43 -13.35 36.72
N THR A 511 -2.60 -13.98 36.74
CA THR A 511 -3.79 -13.53 37.44
C THR A 511 -4.32 -14.62 38.39
N GLU A 512 -4.91 -14.24 39.52
CA GLU A 512 -5.64 -15.14 40.42
C GLU A 512 -7.06 -15.44 39.96
N GLU A 513 -7.41 -14.98 38.77
CA GLU A 513 -8.74 -15.04 38.18
C GLU A 513 -9.12 -16.45 37.69
N LYS A 514 -10.44 -16.71 37.64
CA LYS A 514 -10.97 -17.97 37.07
C LYS A 514 -11.24 -17.82 35.58
N TRP A 515 -10.67 -18.72 34.81
CA TRP A 515 -10.82 -18.76 33.37
C TRP A 515 -11.53 -20.02 32.90
N ASP A 516 -12.57 -19.86 32.09
CA ASP A 516 -13.23 -20.97 31.40
C ASP A 516 -13.13 -20.73 29.88
N VAL A 517 -12.27 -21.50 29.24
CA VAL A 517 -11.85 -21.28 27.84
C VAL A 517 -12.24 -22.45 26.97
N VAL A 518 -12.91 -22.17 25.86
CA VAL A 518 -13.08 -23.08 24.73
C VAL A 518 -12.18 -22.62 23.61
N LEU A 519 -11.22 -23.46 23.19
CA LEU A 519 -10.37 -23.23 22.03
C LEU A 519 -10.86 -24.08 20.85
N ALA A 520 -11.47 -23.44 19.85
CA ALA A 520 -11.81 -24.05 18.57
C ALA A 520 -10.64 -23.85 17.60
N LEU A 521 -9.95 -24.92 17.23
CA LEU A 521 -8.78 -24.88 16.37
C LEU A 521 -9.06 -25.52 15.01
N ALA A 522 -9.19 -24.69 13.97
CA ALA A 522 -9.26 -25.15 12.58
C ALA A 522 -7.85 -25.24 11.99
N THR A 523 -7.39 -26.45 11.63
CA THR A 523 -6.00 -26.64 11.18
C THR A 523 -5.83 -27.81 10.21
N ARG A 524 -4.67 -27.85 9.53
CA ARG A 524 -4.27 -28.98 8.69
C ARG A 524 -3.92 -30.18 9.59
N ARG A 525 -4.22 -31.39 9.14
CA ARG A 525 -3.90 -32.62 9.84
C ARG A 525 -2.43 -32.71 10.28
N VAL A 526 -1.51 -32.29 9.40
CA VAL A 526 -0.07 -32.35 9.63
C VAL A 526 0.42 -31.41 10.76
N ASP A 527 -0.38 -30.42 11.13
CA ASP A 527 -0.02 -29.42 12.14
C ASP A 527 -0.61 -29.72 13.53
N VAL A 528 -1.55 -30.68 13.63
CA VAL A 528 -2.30 -30.96 14.87
C VAL A 528 -1.36 -31.27 16.04
N GLU A 529 -0.37 -32.16 15.84
CA GLU A 529 0.59 -32.50 16.88
C GLU A 529 1.49 -31.33 17.28
N ALA A 530 1.89 -30.49 16.29
CA ALA A 530 2.71 -29.31 16.55
C ALA A 530 1.95 -28.30 17.42
N PHE A 531 0.68 -28.04 17.09
CA PHE A 531 -0.15 -27.15 17.90
C PHE A 531 -0.50 -27.74 19.26
N GLY A 532 -0.70 -29.05 19.34
CA GLY A 532 -0.86 -29.76 20.64
C GLY A 532 0.32 -29.50 21.57
N ARG A 533 1.55 -29.70 21.08
CA ARG A 533 2.78 -29.40 21.86
C ARG A 533 2.86 -27.93 22.26
N LEU A 534 2.59 -26.99 21.34
CA LEU A 534 2.62 -25.54 21.66
C LEU A 534 1.63 -25.14 22.75
N VAL A 535 0.42 -25.71 22.75
CA VAL A 535 -0.57 -25.50 23.82
C VAL A 535 -0.11 -26.16 25.13
N SER A 536 0.40 -27.38 25.07
CA SER A 536 0.94 -28.06 26.23
C SER A 536 2.08 -27.30 26.91
N ASP A 537 3.02 -26.75 26.08
CA ASP A 537 4.12 -25.92 26.57
C ASP A 537 3.59 -24.62 27.20
N ALA A 538 2.59 -23.98 26.57
CA ALA A 538 1.96 -22.79 27.14
C ALA A 538 1.27 -23.05 28.48
N LEU A 539 0.63 -24.20 28.64
CA LEU A 539 0.00 -24.63 29.89
C LEU A 539 1.02 -24.96 30.99
N THR A 540 2.17 -25.54 30.65
CA THR A 540 3.24 -25.83 31.59
C THR A 540 3.83 -24.55 32.18
N GLU A 541 3.87 -23.47 31.40
CA GLU A 541 4.25 -22.15 31.90
C GLU A 541 3.13 -21.44 32.67
N ALA A 542 1.86 -21.90 32.49
CA ALA A 542 0.67 -21.35 33.14
C ALA A 542 0.41 -22.06 34.47
N HIS A 543 0.98 -21.57 35.55
CA HIS A 543 0.82 -22.17 36.91
C HIS A 543 -0.50 -21.80 37.62
N SER A 544 -1.51 -21.27 36.93
CA SER A 544 -2.79 -20.87 37.52
C SER A 544 -3.71 -22.09 37.77
N ALA A 545 -3.99 -22.39 39.01
CA ALA A 545 -4.95 -23.44 39.40
C ALA A 545 -6.41 -23.19 39.00
N SER A 546 -6.69 -22.08 38.27
CA SER A 546 -8.05 -21.62 37.99
C SER A 546 -8.39 -21.56 36.49
N LEU A 547 -7.67 -22.35 35.64
CA LEU A 547 -7.93 -22.44 34.18
C LEU A 547 -8.66 -23.75 33.85
N ASN A 548 -9.88 -23.67 33.36
CA ASN A 548 -10.61 -24.75 32.69
C ASN A 548 -10.51 -24.59 31.19
N LEU A 549 -9.68 -25.40 30.50
CA LEU A 549 -9.50 -25.37 29.06
C LEU A 549 -10.14 -26.59 28.41
N ARG A 550 -10.94 -26.37 27.35
CA ARG A 550 -11.45 -27.39 26.43
C ARG A 550 -10.99 -27.08 25.02
N VAL A 551 -10.63 -28.09 24.23
CA VAL A 551 -10.18 -27.92 22.85
C VAL A 551 -11.11 -28.65 21.88
N VAL A 552 -11.54 -27.96 20.82
CA VAL A 552 -12.29 -28.55 19.71
C VAL A 552 -11.46 -28.39 18.45
N ILE A 553 -11.07 -29.50 17.83
CA ILE A 553 -10.22 -29.51 16.63
C ILE A 553 -11.10 -29.70 15.40
N TYR A 554 -10.94 -28.85 14.41
CA TYR A 554 -11.53 -28.98 13.07
C TYR A 554 -10.43 -29.27 12.07
N SER A 555 -10.42 -30.48 11.51
CA SER A 555 -9.39 -30.87 10.54
C SER A 555 -9.91 -31.94 9.58
N ASN A 556 -9.95 -31.62 8.29
CA ASN A 556 -10.40 -32.56 7.26
C ASN A 556 -9.59 -33.88 7.28
N GLY A 557 -10.27 -34.99 7.32
CA GLY A 557 -9.67 -36.33 7.28
C GLY A 557 -8.93 -36.73 8.56
N LEU A 558 -9.09 -35.99 9.65
CA LEU A 558 -8.59 -36.40 10.98
C LEU A 558 -9.62 -37.33 11.62
N ARG A 559 -9.19 -38.53 12.00
CA ARG A 559 -10.08 -39.51 12.64
C ARG A 559 -10.39 -39.06 14.09
N SER A 560 -11.58 -39.36 14.59
CA SER A 560 -12.01 -39.01 15.94
C SER A 560 -11.18 -39.68 17.05
N ASP A 561 -10.53 -40.79 16.72
CA ASP A 561 -9.65 -41.56 17.60
C ASP A 561 -8.16 -41.23 17.42
N PHE A 562 -7.84 -40.14 16.65
CA PHE A 562 -6.44 -39.73 16.46
C PHE A 562 -5.80 -39.36 17.78
N PRO A 563 -4.65 -39.96 18.12
CA PRO A 563 -3.97 -39.67 19.36
C PRO A 563 -3.41 -38.23 19.33
N VAL A 564 -3.99 -37.36 20.14
CA VAL A 564 -3.56 -35.97 20.27
C VAL A 564 -3.50 -35.59 21.72
N ASP A 565 -2.43 -34.91 22.11
CA ASP A 565 -2.21 -34.43 23.46
C ASP A 565 -2.03 -32.90 23.47
N PHE A 566 -2.88 -32.22 24.19
CA PHE A 566 -2.85 -30.77 24.42
C PHE A 566 -2.36 -30.43 25.83
N GLY A 567 -1.76 -31.39 26.50
CA GLY A 567 -1.18 -31.23 27.84
C GLY A 567 -2.16 -31.45 28.97
N THR A 568 -1.75 -30.99 30.12
CA THR A 568 -2.45 -31.16 31.40
C THR A 568 -2.82 -29.77 31.92
N SER A 569 -4.05 -29.61 32.34
CA SER A 569 -4.51 -28.41 33.04
C SER A 569 -3.79 -28.25 34.37
N PRO A 570 -3.71 -27.03 34.94
CA PRO A 570 -3.00 -26.78 36.21
C PRO A 570 -3.51 -27.62 37.40
N ASP A 571 -4.74 -28.12 37.34
CA ASP A 571 -5.34 -29.02 38.33
C ASP A 571 -4.90 -30.48 38.20
N GLY A 572 -4.03 -30.82 37.26
CA GLY A 572 -3.52 -32.15 36.97
C GLY A 572 -4.42 -32.99 36.05
N SER A 573 -5.56 -32.48 35.58
CA SER A 573 -6.41 -33.18 34.62
C SER A 573 -5.92 -33.01 33.20
N LYS A 574 -6.09 -34.04 32.34
CA LYS A 574 -5.83 -33.89 30.90
C LYS A 574 -6.83 -32.91 30.28
N VAL A 575 -6.32 -32.08 29.37
CA VAL A 575 -7.16 -31.14 28.59
C VAL A 575 -8.16 -31.96 27.75
N PRO A 576 -9.49 -31.77 27.91
CA PRO A 576 -10.47 -32.44 27.09
C PRO A 576 -10.37 -31.97 25.61
N VAL A 577 -10.29 -32.96 24.70
CA VAL A 577 -10.19 -32.69 23.25
C VAL A 577 -11.32 -33.36 22.53
N THR A 578 -12.02 -32.61 21.70
CA THR A 578 -13.03 -33.11 20.76
C THR A 578 -12.52 -32.92 19.32
N ILE A 579 -12.55 -33.98 18.51
CA ILE A 579 -12.09 -33.94 17.12
C ILE A 579 -13.30 -33.95 16.18
N ARG A 580 -13.34 -33.02 15.26
CA ARG A 580 -14.29 -32.91 14.14
C ARG A 580 -13.54 -33.12 12.83
N SER A 581 -13.92 -34.15 12.05
CA SER A 581 -13.32 -34.49 10.75
C SER A 581 -13.89 -33.63 9.62
N SER A 582 -14.02 -32.33 9.84
CA SER A 582 -14.59 -31.35 8.90
C SER A 582 -13.86 -30.00 9.03
N ARG A 583 -14.17 -29.07 8.14
CA ARG A 583 -13.92 -27.65 8.39
C ARG A 583 -14.94 -27.14 9.41
N ILE A 584 -14.58 -26.06 10.12
CA ILE A 584 -15.54 -25.33 10.93
C ILE A 584 -16.66 -24.77 10.05
N THR A 585 -17.90 -24.88 10.49
CA THR A 585 -19.08 -24.32 9.83
C THR A 585 -19.79 -23.37 10.78
N LYS A 586 -20.75 -22.60 10.29
CA LYS A 586 -21.53 -21.69 11.11
C LYS A 586 -22.46 -22.45 12.08
N GLU A 587 -22.94 -23.60 11.69
CA GLU A 587 -23.79 -24.47 12.51
C GLU A 587 -23.04 -25.02 13.73
N ASP A 588 -21.72 -25.22 13.61
CA ASP A 588 -20.89 -25.67 14.74
C ASP A 588 -20.94 -24.69 15.92
N LEU A 589 -21.09 -23.38 15.64
CA LEU A 589 -21.09 -22.33 16.68
C LEU A 589 -22.34 -22.38 17.58
N ALA A 590 -23.42 -23.00 17.10
CA ALA A 590 -24.64 -23.24 17.85
C ALA A 590 -24.61 -24.53 18.70
N THR A 591 -23.52 -25.32 18.62
CA THR A 591 -23.43 -26.61 19.34
C THR A 591 -23.02 -26.43 20.81
N GLU A 592 -23.45 -27.34 21.67
CA GLU A 592 -23.04 -27.38 23.08
C GLU A 592 -21.52 -27.44 23.25
N GLY A 593 -20.77 -28.01 22.26
CA GLY A 593 -19.31 -28.08 22.30
C GLY A 593 -18.61 -26.72 22.23
N MET A 594 -19.25 -25.75 21.59
CA MET A 594 -18.72 -24.38 21.48
C MET A 594 -19.22 -23.47 22.60
N ASP A 595 -20.46 -23.69 23.07
CA ASP A 595 -21.05 -22.95 24.20
C ASP A 595 -20.83 -21.42 24.06
N ALA A 596 -21.13 -20.91 22.86
CA ALA A 596 -20.79 -19.53 22.48
C ALA A 596 -21.61 -18.48 23.26
N GLU A 597 -22.83 -18.84 23.71
CA GLU A 597 -23.68 -17.96 24.48
C GLU A 597 -23.05 -17.63 25.86
N GLY A 598 -22.98 -16.34 26.17
CA GLY A 598 -22.39 -15.87 27.42
C GLY A 598 -20.86 -15.91 27.50
N ARG A 599 -20.18 -16.16 26.37
CA ARG A 599 -18.72 -16.09 26.25
C ARG A 599 -18.28 -14.84 25.51
N GLU A 600 -17.19 -14.25 25.93
CA GLU A 600 -16.50 -13.22 25.15
C GLU A 600 -15.71 -13.92 24.02
N VAL A 601 -15.93 -13.48 22.76
CA VAL A 601 -15.44 -14.23 21.60
C VAL A 601 -14.26 -13.53 20.95
N TYR A 602 -13.22 -14.30 20.68
CA TYR A 602 -12.00 -13.89 19.99
C TYR A 602 -11.78 -14.78 18.76
N VAL A 603 -11.55 -14.16 17.60
CA VAL A 603 -11.33 -14.88 16.33
C VAL A 603 -10.01 -14.42 15.70
N CYS A 604 -9.14 -15.38 15.37
CA CYS A 604 -7.89 -15.10 14.68
C CYS A 604 -7.60 -16.17 13.62
N GLY A 605 -7.47 -15.78 12.35
CA GLY A 605 -7.19 -16.71 11.27
C GLY A 605 -7.38 -16.10 9.88
N PRO A 606 -7.52 -16.95 8.84
CA PRO A 606 -7.81 -16.48 7.48
C PRO A 606 -9.14 -15.73 7.41
N LEU A 607 -9.20 -14.68 6.60
CA LEU A 607 -10.37 -13.81 6.46
C LEU A 607 -11.68 -14.56 6.17
N GLU A 608 -11.62 -15.56 5.27
CA GLU A 608 -12.79 -16.40 4.93
C GLU A 608 -13.35 -17.16 6.16
N MET A 609 -12.46 -17.64 7.05
CA MET A 609 -12.88 -18.29 8.28
C MET A 609 -13.45 -17.28 9.27
N GLU A 610 -12.82 -16.12 9.40
CA GLU A 610 -13.28 -15.05 10.29
C GLU A 610 -14.70 -14.61 9.91
N GLU A 611 -14.95 -14.33 8.62
CA GLU A 611 -16.27 -13.94 8.12
C GLU A 611 -17.32 -15.03 8.38
N LEU A 612 -16.98 -16.29 8.13
CA LEU A 612 -17.87 -17.43 8.39
C LEU A 612 -18.23 -17.53 9.88
N VAL A 613 -17.24 -17.40 10.75
CA VAL A 613 -17.44 -17.46 12.22
C VAL A 613 -18.33 -16.31 12.70
N VAL A 614 -18.07 -15.10 12.23
CA VAL A 614 -18.87 -13.92 12.61
C VAL A 614 -20.33 -14.06 12.16
N LEU A 615 -20.57 -14.57 10.94
CA LEU A 615 -21.92 -14.85 10.45
C LEU A 615 -22.64 -15.91 11.30
N GLY A 616 -21.95 -17.00 11.65
CA GLY A 616 -22.54 -18.04 12.51
C GLY A 616 -22.81 -17.56 13.93
N LEU A 617 -21.97 -16.70 14.51
CA LEU A 617 -22.18 -16.08 15.81
C LEU A 617 -23.41 -15.14 15.80
N GLN A 618 -23.61 -14.41 14.71
CA GLN A 618 -24.79 -13.56 14.53
C GLN A 618 -26.08 -14.38 14.47
N GLU A 619 -26.08 -15.58 13.86
CA GLU A 619 -27.24 -16.48 13.82
C GLU A 619 -27.62 -17.01 15.21
N VAL A 620 -26.66 -17.12 16.14
CA VAL A 620 -26.91 -17.48 17.55
C VAL A 620 -27.10 -16.28 18.48
N GLY A 621 -27.29 -15.08 17.91
CA GLY A 621 -27.67 -13.88 18.66
C GLY A 621 -26.50 -13.07 19.24
N ILE A 622 -25.26 -13.34 18.86
CA ILE A 622 -24.08 -12.57 19.29
C ILE A 622 -23.87 -11.38 18.34
N ASP A 623 -23.77 -10.16 18.88
CA ASP A 623 -23.52 -8.95 18.09
C ASP A 623 -22.12 -9.05 17.42
N PRO A 624 -22.03 -8.96 16.07
CA PRO A 624 -20.75 -8.95 15.37
C PRO A 624 -19.75 -7.89 15.87
N LYS A 625 -20.24 -6.79 16.45
CA LYS A 625 -19.39 -5.73 17.01
C LYS A 625 -18.74 -6.11 18.35
N SER A 626 -19.27 -7.08 19.05
CA SER A 626 -18.71 -7.58 20.31
C SER A 626 -17.64 -8.65 20.09
N VAL A 627 -17.44 -9.11 18.86
CA VAL A 627 -16.43 -10.12 18.51
C VAL A 627 -15.08 -9.45 18.31
N HIS A 628 -14.10 -9.82 19.14
CA HIS A 628 -12.72 -9.41 18.95
C HIS A 628 -12.10 -10.14 17.76
N ARG A 629 -11.48 -9.40 16.84
CA ARG A 629 -10.93 -9.97 15.59
C ARG A 629 -9.52 -9.50 15.34
N GLU A 630 -8.66 -10.43 14.98
CA GLU A 630 -7.29 -10.16 14.52
C GLU A 630 -7.06 -10.95 13.23
N ASN A 631 -6.79 -10.26 12.14
CA ASN A 631 -6.47 -10.91 10.88
C ASN A 631 -5.07 -10.51 10.39
N PHE A 632 -4.40 -11.44 9.70
CA PHE A 632 -3.06 -11.25 9.16
C PHE A 632 -3.09 -10.83 7.67
N ALA A 633 -4.15 -10.17 7.22
CA ALA A 633 -4.28 -9.64 5.87
C ALA A 633 -3.44 -8.36 5.71
N TYR A 634 -2.10 -8.53 5.61
CA TYR A 634 -1.15 -7.47 5.31
C TYR A 634 -0.61 -7.55 3.88
#